data_e3b628fbce615bc06b1daf5c93ffee9f
#
_entry.id   e3b628fbce615bc06b1daf5c93ffee9f
#
_cell.length_a   1.000
_cell.length_b   1.000
_cell.length_c   1.000
_cell.angle_alpha   90.00
_cell.angle_beta   90.00
_cell.angle_gamma   90.00
#
_symmetry.space_group_name_H-M   'P 1'
#
loop_
_entity.id
_entity.type
_entity.pdbx_description
1 polymer ?
#
loop_
_entity_poly.entity_id
_entity_poly.type
_entity_poly.pdbx_seq_one_letter_code
_entity_poly.pdbx_strand_id
1 'polypeptide(L)'
;MRAWPLLLLALAASAAEPDPRRSGRDTMSPALRTLQADDAQHPAQLALALGRELWGAGARSCAGCHGEPEALRGAATRYPAWDQGLLDLPGRIQRCRVRHQQQPAWAPEAEPLLALAALVAQQSRGLPLQPPRGAALDEAAARGRHLYTTRIGALNLSCAQCHDERAGLRLGGSLIPQGHVDDYPVYRLEWQDLGSLQRRLRGCLSGVRAGVRDWDSAELLALEVYLSRRSAGMVMQPPGVRP
;
A
#
# COMPACT_ATOMS: atom_id res chain seq x y z
N MET A 1 49.52 -47.39 14.42
CA MET A 1 48.62 -46.73 13.48
C MET A 1 47.37 -46.33 14.24
N ARG A 2 47.18 -45.01 14.55
CA ARG A 2 46.01 -44.52 15.31
C ARG A 2 45.03 -43.93 14.31
N ALA A 3 43.83 -44.50 14.18
CA ALA A 3 42.75 -43.98 13.36
C ALA A 3 42.00 -42.89 14.13
N TRP A 4 41.92 -41.69 13.55
CA TRP A 4 41.14 -40.56 14.06
C TRP A 4 39.70 -40.66 13.47
N PRO A 5 38.67 -40.58 14.31
CA PRO A 5 37.31 -40.54 13.79
C PRO A 5 36.99 -39.16 13.23
N LEU A 6 36.63 -39.06 11.97
CA LEU A 6 36.03 -37.88 11.33
C LEU A 6 34.63 -37.71 11.89
N LEU A 7 34.42 -36.69 12.73
CA LEU A 7 33.09 -36.20 13.13
C LEU A 7 32.48 -35.42 11.96
N LEU A 8 31.51 -36.01 11.28
CA LEU A 8 30.65 -35.32 10.33
C LEU A 8 29.62 -34.49 11.11
N LEU A 9 29.83 -33.17 11.20
CA LEU A 9 28.79 -32.23 11.64
C LEU A 9 27.73 -32.12 10.53
N ALA A 10 26.57 -32.72 10.74
CA ALA A 10 25.40 -32.49 9.93
C ALA A 10 24.84 -31.08 10.28
N LEU A 11 25.01 -30.12 9.38
CA LEU A 11 24.29 -28.84 9.44
C LEU A 11 22.81 -29.13 9.14
N ALA A 12 21.98 -29.15 10.17
CA ALA A 12 20.54 -29.10 10.02
C ALA A 12 20.15 -27.71 9.48
N ALA A 13 19.83 -27.63 8.21
CA ALA A 13 19.18 -26.46 7.63
C ALA A 13 17.77 -26.34 8.27
N SER A 14 17.62 -25.42 9.20
CA SER A 14 16.31 -25.07 9.74
C SER A 14 15.47 -24.46 8.60
N ALA A 15 14.50 -25.20 8.13
CA ALA A 15 13.50 -24.66 7.20
C ALA A 15 12.73 -23.56 7.95
N ALA A 16 12.82 -22.32 7.47
CA ALA A 16 12.04 -21.21 8.01
C ALA A 16 10.55 -21.58 7.89
N GLU A 17 9.80 -21.40 8.98
CA GLU A 17 8.34 -21.59 8.92
C GLU A 17 7.74 -20.65 7.85
N PRO A 18 6.74 -21.13 7.09
CA PRO A 18 6.09 -20.31 6.06
C PRO A 18 5.44 -19.07 6.72
N ASP A 19 5.60 -17.91 6.08
CA ASP A 19 5.00 -16.66 6.55
C ASP A 19 3.47 -16.81 6.62
N PRO A 20 2.84 -16.66 7.80
CA PRO A 20 1.39 -16.81 7.94
C PRO A 20 0.60 -15.62 7.36
N ARG A 21 1.29 -14.55 6.96
CA ARG A 21 0.67 -13.36 6.38
C ARG A 21 0.21 -13.64 4.96
N ARG A 22 -0.97 -13.14 4.63
CA ARG A 22 -1.57 -13.27 3.30
C ARG A 22 -1.90 -11.90 2.73
N SER A 23 -1.53 -11.70 1.47
CA SER A 23 -1.95 -10.54 0.69
C SER A 23 -3.48 -10.48 0.54
N GLY A 24 -4.02 -9.28 0.41
CA GLY A 24 -5.43 -9.12 0.06
C GLY A 24 -5.81 -9.79 -1.27
N ARG A 25 -4.87 -9.95 -2.22
CA ARG A 25 -5.11 -10.68 -3.48
C ARG A 25 -5.35 -12.19 -3.27
N ASP A 26 -4.82 -12.78 -2.19
CA ASP A 26 -5.02 -14.20 -1.90
C ASP A 26 -6.47 -14.52 -1.52
N THR A 27 -7.25 -13.51 -1.15
CA THR A 27 -8.67 -13.61 -0.85
C THR A 27 -9.57 -13.45 -2.09
N MET A 28 -9.00 -13.14 -3.25
CA MET A 28 -9.74 -12.93 -4.50
C MET A 28 -10.05 -14.24 -5.22
N SER A 29 -11.06 -14.18 -6.10
CA SER A 29 -11.33 -15.28 -7.04
C SER A 29 -10.14 -15.49 -7.98
N PRO A 30 -9.97 -16.71 -8.54
CA PRO A 30 -8.93 -16.97 -9.55
C PRO A 30 -9.02 -15.99 -10.73
N ALA A 31 -10.22 -15.67 -11.22
CA ALA A 31 -10.41 -14.73 -12.33
C ALA A 31 -9.88 -13.32 -12.00
N LEU A 32 -10.13 -12.80 -10.80
CA LEU A 32 -9.61 -11.49 -10.41
C LEU A 32 -8.09 -11.50 -10.24
N ARG A 33 -7.51 -12.60 -9.77
CA ARG A 33 -6.05 -12.74 -9.69
C ARG A 33 -5.40 -12.76 -11.08
N THR A 34 -6.02 -13.46 -12.02
CA THR A 34 -5.59 -13.45 -13.43
C THR A 34 -5.68 -12.04 -14.02
N LEU A 35 -6.80 -11.36 -13.80
CA LEU A 35 -7.00 -9.97 -14.26
C LEU A 35 -5.95 -9.01 -13.69
N GLN A 36 -5.57 -9.15 -12.42
CA GLN A 36 -4.50 -8.34 -11.82
C GLN A 36 -3.11 -8.68 -12.39
N ALA A 37 -2.88 -9.91 -12.78
CA ALA A 37 -1.59 -10.36 -13.30
C ALA A 37 -1.39 -10.08 -14.80
N ASP A 38 -2.47 -9.87 -15.55
CA ASP A 38 -2.44 -9.61 -16.99
C ASP A 38 -2.35 -8.11 -17.25
N ASP A 39 -1.16 -7.62 -17.58
CA ASP A 39 -0.95 -6.21 -17.86
C ASP A 39 -1.79 -5.68 -19.03
N ALA A 40 -2.16 -6.52 -20.02
CA ALA A 40 -2.96 -6.09 -21.15
C ALA A 40 -4.44 -5.88 -20.81
N GLN A 41 -4.97 -6.67 -19.87
CA GLN A 41 -6.36 -6.62 -19.45
C GLN A 41 -6.58 -5.91 -18.10
N HIS A 42 -5.50 -5.45 -17.48
CA HIS A 42 -5.58 -4.82 -16.16
C HIS A 42 -6.47 -3.59 -16.19
N PRO A 43 -7.50 -3.48 -15.32
CA PRO A 43 -8.47 -2.39 -15.40
C PRO A 43 -7.89 -0.99 -15.13
N ALA A 44 -6.69 -0.90 -14.54
CA ALA A 44 -5.98 0.37 -14.34
C ALA A 44 -5.15 0.82 -15.57
N GLN A 45 -5.25 0.17 -16.72
CA GLN A 45 -4.44 0.52 -17.90
C GLN A 45 -4.62 1.96 -18.35
N LEU A 46 -5.86 2.47 -18.38
CA LEU A 46 -6.12 3.85 -18.75
C LEU A 46 -5.46 4.82 -17.76
N ALA A 47 -5.53 4.55 -16.47
CA ALA A 47 -4.87 5.37 -15.46
C ALA A 47 -3.35 5.30 -15.59
N LEU A 48 -2.77 4.13 -15.88
CA LEU A 48 -1.33 4.02 -16.13
C LEU A 48 -0.90 4.77 -17.39
N ALA A 49 -1.70 4.77 -18.46
CA ALA A 49 -1.46 5.54 -19.67
C ALA A 49 -1.50 7.04 -19.38
N LEU A 50 -2.52 7.52 -18.66
CA LEU A 50 -2.60 8.90 -18.19
C LEU A 50 -1.40 9.26 -17.28
N GLY A 51 -0.99 8.36 -16.40
CA GLY A 51 0.19 8.56 -15.55
C GLY A 51 1.46 8.78 -16.37
N ARG A 52 1.66 8.03 -17.47
CA ARG A 52 2.81 8.22 -18.39
C ARG A 52 2.74 9.54 -19.14
N GLU A 53 1.55 9.93 -19.60
CA GLU A 53 1.35 11.24 -20.22
C GLU A 53 1.72 12.38 -19.26
N LEU A 54 1.17 12.34 -18.05
CA LEU A 54 1.42 13.34 -17.01
C LEU A 54 2.89 13.36 -16.55
N TRP A 55 3.58 12.22 -16.62
CA TRP A 55 4.99 12.11 -16.26
C TRP A 55 5.87 13.01 -17.12
N GLY A 56 5.60 13.08 -18.42
CA GLY A 56 6.31 13.91 -19.38
C GLY A 56 5.75 15.34 -19.53
N ALA A 57 4.60 15.63 -18.95
CA ALA A 57 3.86 16.86 -19.21
C ALA A 57 4.48 18.11 -18.56
N GLY A 58 4.52 19.21 -19.33
CA GLY A 58 4.90 20.53 -18.85
C GLY A 58 6.41 20.79 -18.79
N ALA A 59 6.76 22.07 -18.65
CA ALA A 59 8.15 22.53 -18.65
C ALA A 59 8.98 22.02 -17.45
N ARG A 60 8.30 21.70 -16.34
CA ARG A 60 8.89 21.11 -15.14
C ARG A 60 8.28 19.74 -14.89
N SER A 61 8.40 18.88 -15.89
CA SER A 61 7.85 17.53 -15.84
C SER A 61 8.55 16.64 -14.81
N CYS A 62 7.91 15.54 -14.42
CA CYS A 62 8.55 14.50 -13.62
C CYS A 62 9.76 13.92 -14.36
N ALA A 63 9.63 13.69 -15.66
CA ALA A 63 10.72 13.20 -16.53
C ALA A 63 11.95 14.11 -16.52
N GLY A 64 11.75 15.43 -16.48
CA GLY A 64 12.83 16.41 -16.43
C GLY A 64 13.71 16.32 -15.18
N CYS A 65 13.15 15.79 -14.06
CA CYS A 65 13.88 15.61 -12.80
C CYS A 65 14.33 14.17 -12.57
N HIS A 66 13.51 13.19 -12.97
CA HIS A 66 13.68 11.77 -12.61
C HIS A 66 14.07 10.87 -13.79
N GLY A 67 14.06 11.40 -15.04
CA GLY A 67 14.21 10.57 -16.24
C GLY A 67 12.97 9.69 -16.47
N GLU A 68 13.16 8.45 -16.86
CA GLU A 68 12.07 7.52 -17.07
C GLU A 68 11.48 7.01 -15.74
N PRO A 69 10.19 6.61 -15.71
CA PRO A 69 9.53 6.15 -14.49
C PRO A 69 10.27 5.01 -13.78
N GLU A 70 10.97 4.16 -14.53
CA GLU A 70 11.75 3.02 -14.04
C GLU A 70 12.88 3.44 -13.10
N ALA A 71 13.38 4.67 -13.21
CA ALA A 71 14.37 5.23 -12.28
C ALA A 71 13.85 5.33 -10.84
N LEU A 72 12.53 5.33 -10.65
CA LEU A 72 11.90 5.29 -9.33
C LEU A 72 11.63 3.86 -8.82
N ARG A 73 12.31 2.85 -9.38
CA ARG A 73 12.20 1.47 -8.92
C ARG A 73 12.41 1.38 -7.40
N GLY A 74 11.43 0.82 -6.70
CA GLY A 74 11.46 0.67 -5.24
C GLY A 74 11.08 1.92 -4.44
N ALA A 75 10.79 3.06 -5.10
CA ALA A 75 10.40 4.27 -4.37
C ALA A 75 9.14 4.05 -3.53
N ALA A 76 8.11 3.41 -4.08
CA ALA A 76 6.85 3.19 -3.36
C ALA A 76 6.98 2.24 -2.16
N THR A 77 8.02 1.38 -2.12
CA THR A 77 8.24 0.48 -0.98
C THR A 77 8.52 1.22 0.34
N ARG A 78 8.87 2.52 0.26
CA ARG A 78 9.33 3.36 1.38
C ARG A 78 8.30 4.36 1.87
N TYR A 79 7.03 4.18 1.49
CA TYR A 79 5.95 5.05 1.97
C TYR A 79 5.02 4.30 2.92
N PRO A 80 4.41 5.01 3.89
CA PRO A 80 4.60 6.43 4.21
C PRO A 80 6.00 6.77 4.73
N ALA A 81 6.39 8.05 4.53
CA ALA A 81 7.70 8.57 4.90
C ALA A 81 7.59 9.83 5.78
N TRP A 82 8.70 10.23 6.39
CA TRP A 82 8.81 11.50 7.09
C TRP A 82 9.70 12.46 6.28
N ASP A 83 9.12 13.60 5.92
CA ASP A 83 9.84 14.72 5.34
C ASP A 83 9.14 16.02 5.77
N GLN A 84 9.59 16.64 6.85
CA GLN A 84 8.92 17.79 7.46
C GLN A 84 7.43 17.53 7.76
N GLY A 85 7.12 16.30 8.15
CA GLY A 85 5.78 15.77 8.38
C GLY A 85 5.58 14.41 7.72
N LEU A 86 4.57 13.69 8.18
CA LEU A 86 4.17 12.42 7.55
C LEU A 86 3.58 12.68 6.18
N LEU A 87 3.90 11.81 5.23
CA LEU A 87 3.26 11.79 3.92
C LEU A 87 3.28 10.38 3.33
N ASP A 88 2.24 10.06 2.62
CA ASP A 88 2.14 8.90 1.74
C ASP A 88 2.72 9.19 0.35
N LEU A 89 2.63 8.25 -0.59
CA LEU A 89 3.11 8.46 -1.95
C LEU A 89 2.32 9.54 -2.71
N PRO A 90 0.96 9.59 -2.67
CA PRO A 90 0.20 10.71 -3.21
C PRO A 90 0.63 12.06 -2.62
N GLY A 91 0.80 12.16 -1.33
CA GLY A 91 1.29 13.36 -0.65
C GLY A 91 2.68 13.80 -1.12
N ARG A 92 3.59 12.86 -1.41
CA ARG A 92 4.89 13.16 -2.03
C ARG A 92 4.72 13.76 -3.42
N ILE A 93 3.86 13.20 -4.25
CA ILE A 93 3.57 13.70 -5.61
C ILE A 93 3.00 15.12 -5.53
N GLN A 94 2.03 15.35 -4.64
CA GLN A 94 1.45 16.67 -4.40
C GLN A 94 2.51 17.70 -3.98
N ARG A 95 3.40 17.30 -3.07
CA ARG A 95 4.47 18.18 -2.61
C ARG A 95 5.45 18.54 -3.75
N CYS A 96 5.82 17.58 -4.60
CA CYS A 96 6.62 17.82 -5.79
C CYS A 96 5.90 18.77 -6.74
N ARG A 97 4.60 18.54 -6.97
CA ARG A 97 3.78 19.37 -7.85
C ARG A 97 3.76 20.84 -7.40
N VAL A 98 3.51 21.09 -6.13
CA VAL A 98 3.43 22.44 -5.58
C VAL A 98 4.80 23.11 -5.51
N ARG A 99 5.81 22.43 -4.95
CA ARG A 99 7.11 23.05 -4.66
C ARG A 99 8.02 23.15 -5.88
N HIS A 100 8.01 22.16 -6.75
CA HIS A 100 8.97 22.05 -7.86
C HIS A 100 8.32 22.36 -9.21
N GLN A 101 7.12 21.88 -9.47
CA GLN A 101 6.41 22.17 -10.69
C GLN A 101 5.69 23.53 -10.66
N GLN A 102 5.52 24.11 -9.47
CA GLN A 102 4.80 25.40 -9.27
C GLN A 102 3.36 25.33 -9.81
N GLN A 103 2.73 24.20 -9.63
CA GLN A 103 1.35 23.94 -10.01
C GLN A 103 0.48 23.79 -8.76
N PRO A 104 -0.81 24.15 -8.80
CA PRO A 104 -1.71 23.93 -7.68
C PRO A 104 -1.85 22.44 -7.35
N ALA A 105 -2.03 22.12 -6.07
CA ALA A 105 -2.33 20.76 -5.65
C ALA A 105 -3.62 20.27 -6.30
N TRP A 106 -3.68 19.00 -6.64
CA TRP A 106 -4.93 18.34 -7.03
C TRP A 106 -5.80 18.05 -5.80
N ALA A 107 -7.09 17.91 -6.00
CA ALA A 107 -7.95 17.38 -4.96
C ALA A 107 -7.50 15.96 -4.54
N PRO A 108 -7.71 15.56 -3.27
CA PRO A 108 -7.55 14.16 -2.89
C PRO A 108 -8.35 13.24 -3.81
N GLU A 109 -7.81 12.08 -4.15
CA GLU A 109 -8.40 11.10 -5.08
C GLU A 109 -8.62 11.61 -6.53
N ALA A 110 -8.09 12.77 -6.90
CA ALA A 110 -8.16 13.21 -8.28
C ALA A 110 -7.46 12.19 -9.20
N GLU A 111 -8.09 11.90 -10.34
CA GLU A 111 -7.59 10.95 -11.32
C GLU A 111 -6.11 11.16 -11.70
N PRO A 112 -5.63 12.39 -12.00
CA PRO A 112 -4.23 12.60 -12.34
C PRO A 112 -3.26 12.28 -11.19
N LEU A 113 -3.68 12.49 -9.93
CA LEU A 113 -2.88 12.14 -8.76
C LEU A 113 -2.75 10.63 -8.61
N LEU A 114 -3.88 9.91 -8.71
CA LEU A 114 -3.92 8.47 -8.61
C LEU A 114 -3.21 7.79 -9.79
N ALA A 115 -3.31 8.35 -10.99
CA ALA A 115 -2.61 7.88 -12.18
C ALA A 115 -1.08 7.92 -12.00
N LEU A 116 -0.54 9.05 -11.53
CA LEU A 116 0.89 9.16 -11.21
C LEU A 116 1.29 8.25 -10.04
N ALA A 117 0.46 8.16 -9.00
CA ALA A 117 0.74 7.27 -7.87
C ALA A 117 0.78 5.81 -8.32
N ALA A 118 -0.14 5.39 -9.19
CA ALA A 118 -0.15 4.03 -9.74
C ALA A 118 1.08 3.76 -10.62
N LEU A 119 1.46 4.72 -11.47
CA LEU A 119 2.66 4.60 -12.32
C LEU A 119 3.94 4.43 -11.47
N VAL A 120 4.12 5.27 -10.45
CA VAL A 120 5.29 5.18 -9.56
C VAL A 120 5.26 3.89 -8.73
N ALA A 121 4.09 3.53 -8.19
CA ALA A 121 3.94 2.30 -7.42
C ALA A 121 4.22 1.06 -8.28
N GLN A 122 3.80 1.04 -9.55
CA GLN A 122 4.06 -0.03 -10.51
C GLN A 122 5.55 -0.34 -10.63
N GLN A 123 6.44 0.67 -10.53
CA GLN A 123 7.89 0.48 -10.57
C GLN A 123 8.43 -0.31 -9.36
N SER A 124 7.60 -0.54 -8.35
CA SER A 124 7.95 -1.34 -7.17
C SER A 124 7.38 -2.76 -7.18
N ARG A 125 6.73 -3.19 -8.28
CA ARG A 125 6.26 -4.57 -8.41
C ARG A 125 7.37 -5.58 -8.20
N GLY A 126 7.07 -6.65 -7.47
CA GLY A 126 8.00 -7.72 -7.18
C GLY A 126 9.02 -7.39 -6.10
N LEU A 127 9.03 -6.17 -5.56
CA LEU A 127 9.93 -5.79 -4.48
C LEU A 127 9.23 -5.89 -3.13
N PRO A 128 9.97 -6.24 -2.06
CA PRO A 128 9.41 -6.27 -0.71
C PRO A 128 9.15 -4.85 -0.21
N LEU A 129 8.04 -4.66 0.51
CA LEU A 129 7.76 -3.44 1.27
C LEU A 129 8.86 -3.19 2.30
N GLN A 130 9.43 -2.00 2.30
CA GLN A 130 10.53 -1.57 3.17
C GLN A 130 10.18 -0.26 3.87
N PRO A 131 9.17 -0.24 4.74
CA PRO A 131 8.74 0.98 5.40
C PRO A 131 9.88 1.58 6.23
N PRO A 132 10.14 2.87 6.13
CA PRO A 132 11.24 3.51 6.82
C PRO A 132 11.03 3.53 8.34
N ARG A 133 12.14 3.68 9.07
CA ARG A 133 12.19 3.77 10.53
C ARG A 133 12.63 5.17 10.94
N GLY A 134 12.48 5.49 12.22
CA GLY A 134 12.88 6.74 12.84
C GLY A 134 11.88 7.20 13.88
N ALA A 135 12.30 8.06 14.81
CA ALA A 135 11.51 8.43 15.99
C ALA A 135 10.09 8.89 15.66
N ALA A 136 9.94 9.82 14.70
CA ALA A 136 8.63 10.33 14.29
C ALA A 136 7.74 9.24 13.64
N LEU A 137 8.34 8.35 12.85
CA LEU A 137 7.62 7.23 12.23
C LEU A 137 7.28 6.14 13.25
N ASP A 138 8.11 5.95 14.27
CA ASP A 138 7.87 4.99 15.34
C ASP A 138 6.72 5.46 16.24
N GLU A 139 6.67 6.75 16.55
CA GLU A 139 5.53 7.39 17.23
C GLU A 139 4.24 7.29 16.41
N ALA A 140 4.31 7.60 15.12
CA ALA A 140 3.17 7.48 14.21
C ALA A 140 2.67 6.03 14.14
N ALA A 141 3.57 5.04 14.05
CA ALA A 141 3.18 3.63 14.04
C ALA A 141 2.51 3.20 15.34
N ALA A 142 3.00 3.67 16.49
CA ALA A 142 2.37 3.40 17.79
C ALA A 142 0.95 3.99 17.87
N ARG A 143 0.77 5.22 17.40
CA ARG A 143 -0.54 5.88 17.28
C ARG A 143 -1.45 5.13 16.31
N GLY A 144 -0.94 4.74 15.14
CA GLY A 144 -1.68 3.96 14.16
C GLY A 144 -2.12 2.59 14.71
N ARG A 145 -1.26 1.91 15.49
CA ARG A 145 -1.62 0.68 16.19
C ARG A 145 -2.75 0.90 17.19
N HIS A 146 -2.67 1.97 17.97
CA HIS A 146 -3.73 2.32 18.93
C HIS A 146 -5.06 2.52 18.20
N LEU A 147 -5.09 3.32 17.12
CA LEU A 147 -6.29 3.53 16.29
C LEU A 147 -6.82 2.21 15.70
N TYR A 148 -5.93 1.34 15.23
CA TYR A 148 -6.29 0.04 14.64
C TYR A 148 -6.96 -0.91 15.64
N THR A 149 -6.56 -0.87 16.91
CA THR A 149 -7.07 -1.75 17.97
C THR A 149 -8.22 -1.13 18.77
N THR A 150 -8.42 0.19 18.68
CA THR A 150 -9.49 0.89 19.43
C THR A 150 -10.83 0.67 18.75
N ARG A 151 -11.85 0.33 19.55
CA ARG A 151 -13.23 0.19 19.08
C ARG A 151 -13.86 1.57 18.90
N ILE A 152 -14.49 1.79 17.75
CA ILE A 152 -15.03 3.09 17.32
C ILE A 152 -16.39 2.93 16.63
N GLY A 153 -17.03 4.06 16.40
CA GLY A 153 -18.29 4.16 15.69
C GLY A 153 -19.48 3.56 16.43
N ALA A 154 -20.66 3.74 15.86
CA ALA A 154 -21.90 3.24 16.45
C ALA A 154 -21.96 1.70 16.51
N LEU A 155 -21.18 1.01 15.65
CA LEU A 155 -21.09 -0.44 15.68
C LEU A 155 -20.06 -0.94 16.70
N ASN A 156 -19.32 -0.03 17.35
CA ASN A 156 -18.34 -0.35 18.40
C ASN A 156 -17.34 -1.43 17.94
N LEU A 157 -16.76 -1.26 16.75
CA LEU A 157 -15.82 -2.21 16.14
C LEU A 157 -14.44 -1.57 15.97
N SER A 158 -13.40 -2.39 16.07
CA SER A 158 -12.02 -2.02 15.71
C SER A 158 -11.61 -2.68 14.38
N CYS A 159 -10.55 -2.14 13.76
CA CYS A 159 -9.97 -2.78 12.56
C CYS A 159 -9.48 -4.20 12.89
N ALA A 160 -8.84 -4.39 14.05
CA ALA A 160 -8.33 -5.67 14.51
C ALA A 160 -9.41 -6.76 14.60
N GLN A 161 -10.62 -6.42 15.06
CA GLN A 161 -11.70 -7.39 15.17
C GLN A 161 -12.10 -8.01 13.83
N CYS A 162 -11.95 -7.28 12.72
CA CYS A 162 -12.19 -7.82 11.39
C CYS A 162 -10.91 -8.42 10.80
N HIS A 163 -9.83 -7.67 10.80
CA HIS A 163 -8.62 -8.00 10.02
C HIS A 163 -7.62 -8.93 10.74
N ASP A 164 -7.74 -9.10 12.06
CA ASP A 164 -6.95 -10.08 12.82
C ASP A 164 -7.81 -11.26 13.26
N GLU A 165 -8.93 -10.97 13.99
CA GLU A 165 -9.73 -12.03 14.62
C GLU A 165 -10.64 -12.78 13.63
N ARG A 166 -11.09 -12.11 12.54
CA ARG A 166 -12.05 -12.64 11.57
C ARG A 166 -11.52 -12.71 10.14
N ALA A 167 -10.20 -12.55 9.97
CA ALA A 167 -9.58 -12.71 8.67
C ALA A 167 -9.89 -14.10 8.09
N GLY A 168 -10.26 -14.15 6.80
CA GLY A 168 -10.68 -15.37 6.13
C GLY A 168 -12.16 -15.73 6.28
N LEU A 169 -12.90 -15.10 7.19
CA LEU A 169 -14.35 -15.23 7.25
C LEU A 169 -15.03 -14.34 6.20
N ARG A 170 -16.32 -14.57 5.94
CA ARG A 170 -17.10 -13.77 4.99
C ARG A 170 -17.82 -12.62 5.69
N LEU A 171 -17.76 -11.45 5.04
CA LEU A 171 -18.64 -10.34 5.30
C LEU A 171 -19.43 -10.06 4.00
N GLY A 172 -20.69 -10.44 3.99
CA GLY A 172 -21.46 -10.46 2.75
C GLY A 172 -20.83 -11.40 1.70
N GLY A 173 -20.63 -10.91 0.49
CA GLY A 173 -20.04 -11.65 -0.62
C GLY A 173 -18.51 -11.78 -0.58
N SER A 174 -17.82 -11.02 0.27
CA SER A 174 -16.36 -10.90 0.26
C SER A 174 -15.70 -11.58 1.45
N LEU A 175 -14.50 -12.15 1.26
CA LEU A 175 -13.65 -12.58 2.35
C LEU A 175 -13.01 -11.37 3.03
N ILE A 176 -12.92 -11.40 4.35
CA ILE A 176 -12.21 -10.39 5.14
C ILE A 176 -10.70 -10.67 4.99
N PRO A 177 -9.91 -9.74 4.40
CA PRO A 177 -8.46 -9.92 4.30
C PRO A 177 -7.77 -9.57 5.62
N GLN A 178 -6.51 -9.95 5.78
CA GLN A 178 -5.69 -9.56 6.93
C GLN A 178 -5.32 -8.07 6.98
N GLY A 179 -5.75 -7.25 6.01
CA GLY A 179 -5.53 -5.81 6.01
C GLY A 179 -4.10 -5.39 5.69
N HIS A 180 -3.36 -6.19 4.91
CA HIS A 180 -2.07 -5.80 4.36
C HIS A 180 -2.20 -4.84 3.19
N VAL A 181 -1.18 -3.99 2.98
CA VAL A 181 -1.25 -2.84 2.05
C VAL A 181 -0.25 -2.95 0.89
N ASP A 182 0.09 -4.16 0.52
CA ASP A 182 1.12 -4.50 -0.47
C ASP A 182 0.75 -4.20 -1.94
N ASP A 183 -0.51 -3.83 -2.23
CA ASP A 183 -0.99 -3.66 -3.60
C ASP A 183 -1.53 -2.24 -3.92
N TYR A 184 -1.41 -1.26 -3.00
CA TYR A 184 -1.94 0.09 -3.23
C TYR A 184 -1.08 0.95 -4.18
N PRO A 185 -1.76 1.84 -4.99
CA PRO A 185 -3.20 2.03 -5.11
C PRO A 185 -3.91 0.82 -5.70
N VAL A 186 -5.22 0.70 -5.46
CA VAL A 186 -6.01 -0.43 -5.97
C VAL A 186 -7.13 0.04 -6.89
N TYR A 187 -7.38 -0.69 -7.97
CA TYR A 187 -8.60 -0.58 -8.75
C TYR A 187 -9.69 -1.44 -8.09
N ARG A 188 -10.81 -0.85 -7.75
CA ARG A 188 -11.94 -1.59 -7.22
C ARG A 188 -13.09 -1.66 -8.23
N LEU A 189 -13.58 -2.88 -8.46
CA LEU A 189 -14.74 -3.08 -9.32
C LEU A 189 -15.99 -2.37 -8.78
N GLU A 190 -16.13 -2.32 -7.45
CA GLU A 190 -17.16 -1.56 -6.76
C GLU A 190 -17.12 -0.06 -7.10
N TRP A 191 -15.92 0.51 -7.27
CA TRP A 191 -15.75 1.94 -7.57
C TRP A 191 -15.65 2.23 -9.06
N GLN A 192 -15.38 1.20 -9.88
CA GLN A 192 -15.01 1.33 -11.29
C GLN A 192 -13.83 2.31 -11.49
N ASP A 193 -12.93 2.39 -10.50
CA ASP A 193 -11.88 3.39 -10.45
C ASP A 193 -10.71 2.93 -9.56
N LEU A 194 -9.57 3.63 -9.69
CA LEU A 194 -8.48 3.57 -8.72
C LEU A 194 -8.86 4.26 -7.41
N GLY A 195 -8.26 3.80 -6.32
CA GLY A 195 -8.37 4.48 -5.03
C GLY A 195 -7.12 4.30 -4.19
N SER A 196 -6.83 5.31 -3.38
CA SER A 196 -5.75 5.27 -2.40
C SER A 196 -6.10 4.38 -1.20
N LEU A 197 -5.11 4.12 -0.36
CA LEU A 197 -5.35 3.48 0.93
C LEU A 197 -6.24 4.34 1.83
N GLN A 198 -6.10 5.68 1.79
CA GLN A 198 -6.96 6.58 2.55
C GLN A 198 -8.43 6.47 2.14
N ARG A 199 -8.73 6.36 0.84
CA ARG A 199 -10.11 6.10 0.38
C ARG A 199 -10.68 4.83 1.01
N ARG A 200 -9.87 3.77 1.06
CA ARG A 200 -10.28 2.50 1.68
C ARG A 200 -10.50 2.63 3.18
N LEU A 201 -9.59 3.29 3.91
CA LEU A 201 -9.70 3.52 5.35
C LEU A 201 -10.95 4.34 5.68
N ARG A 202 -11.21 5.41 4.93
CA ARG A 202 -12.41 6.24 5.06
C ARG A 202 -13.68 5.44 4.83
N GLY A 203 -13.70 4.56 3.82
CA GLY A 203 -14.81 3.63 3.60
C GLY A 203 -15.05 2.68 4.77
N CYS A 204 -13.99 2.14 5.39
CA CYS A 204 -14.11 1.31 6.59
C CYS A 204 -14.65 2.11 7.79
N LEU A 205 -14.18 3.35 8.01
CA LEU A 205 -14.70 4.23 9.07
C LEU A 205 -16.20 4.49 8.89
N SER A 206 -16.61 4.81 7.68
CA SER A 206 -18.04 4.97 7.33
C SER A 206 -18.82 3.68 7.59
N GLY A 207 -18.28 2.53 7.18
CA GLY A 207 -18.92 1.22 7.37
C GLY A 207 -19.18 0.85 8.82
N VAL A 208 -18.29 1.24 9.74
CA VAL A 208 -18.49 1.04 11.19
C VAL A 208 -19.27 2.19 11.85
N ARG A 209 -19.79 3.12 11.04
CA ARG A 209 -20.52 4.33 11.49
C ARG A 209 -19.68 5.19 12.44
N ALA A 210 -18.39 5.32 12.18
CA ALA A 210 -17.50 6.25 12.85
C ALA A 210 -17.40 7.57 12.08
N GLY A 211 -16.95 8.64 12.76
CA GLY A 211 -16.61 9.90 12.09
C GLY A 211 -15.50 9.67 11.07
N VAL A 212 -15.76 10.04 9.81
CA VAL A 212 -14.77 9.93 8.73
C VAL A 212 -13.74 11.04 8.91
N ARG A 213 -12.46 10.66 8.92
CA ARG A 213 -11.34 11.60 9.06
C ARG A 213 -11.12 12.39 7.77
N ASP A 214 -10.58 13.59 7.90
CA ASP A 214 -10.15 14.38 6.75
C ASP A 214 -8.98 13.70 6.02
N TRP A 215 -8.87 13.96 4.72
CA TRP A 215 -7.75 13.51 3.93
C TRP A 215 -6.44 14.03 4.52
N ASP A 216 -5.39 13.24 4.45
CA ASP A 216 -4.06 13.54 4.97
C ASP A 216 -4.02 13.90 6.47
N SER A 217 -5.10 13.59 7.21
CA SER A 217 -5.10 13.77 8.66
C SER A 217 -4.01 12.93 9.33
N ALA A 218 -3.52 13.42 10.46
CA ALA A 218 -2.49 12.72 11.24
C ALA A 218 -2.91 11.29 11.63
N GLU A 219 -4.20 11.06 11.82
CA GLU A 219 -4.75 9.74 12.14
C GLU A 219 -4.71 8.80 10.95
N LEU A 220 -5.12 9.23 9.73
CA LEU A 220 -5.06 8.40 8.53
C LEU A 220 -3.61 8.06 8.20
N LEU A 221 -2.72 9.04 8.20
CA LEU A 221 -1.29 8.82 7.95
C LEU A 221 -0.65 7.90 9.00
N ALA A 222 -1.04 8.02 10.28
CA ALA A 222 -0.57 7.12 11.34
C ALA A 222 -1.04 5.67 11.11
N LEU A 223 -2.30 5.48 10.70
CA LEU A 223 -2.81 4.17 10.29
C LEU A 223 -2.03 3.59 9.11
N GLU A 224 -1.74 4.40 8.10
CA GLU A 224 -0.93 3.96 6.95
C GLU A 224 0.48 3.54 7.36
N VAL A 225 1.15 4.29 8.23
CA VAL A 225 2.47 3.92 8.77
C VAL A 225 2.39 2.57 9.50
N TYR A 226 1.39 2.38 10.34
CA TYR A 226 1.21 1.11 11.04
C TYR A 226 0.95 -0.05 10.09
N LEU A 227 0.03 0.11 9.13
CA LEU A 227 -0.33 -0.92 8.17
C LEU A 227 0.83 -1.25 7.21
N SER A 228 1.60 -0.25 6.79
CA SER A 228 2.81 -0.46 6.01
C SER A 228 3.85 -1.30 6.79
N ARG A 229 4.06 -1.01 8.07
CA ARG A 229 4.95 -1.80 8.93
C ARG A 229 4.44 -3.22 9.17
N ARG A 230 3.13 -3.37 9.32
CA ARG A 230 2.49 -4.68 9.40
C ARG A 230 2.72 -5.52 8.14
N SER A 231 2.84 -4.86 7.00
CA SER A 231 3.09 -5.47 5.69
C SER A 231 4.57 -5.53 5.30
N ALA A 232 5.49 -5.14 6.19
CA ALA A 232 6.93 -5.09 5.88
C ALA A 232 7.44 -6.45 5.38
N GLY A 233 8.22 -6.44 4.30
CA GLY A 233 8.76 -7.64 3.65
C GLY A 233 7.78 -8.36 2.71
N MET A 234 6.48 -8.02 2.70
CA MET A 234 5.53 -8.57 1.73
C MET A 234 5.82 -8.01 0.33
N VAL A 235 5.66 -8.85 -0.68
CA VAL A 235 5.96 -8.48 -2.07
C VAL A 235 4.85 -7.61 -2.64
N MET A 236 5.21 -6.42 -3.10
CA MET A 236 4.29 -5.46 -3.71
C MET A 236 3.82 -5.91 -5.10
N GLN A 237 2.55 -5.66 -5.41
CA GLN A 237 1.94 -5.94 -6.71
C GLN A 237 0.96 -4.81 -7.15
N PRO A 238 1.36 -3.52 -7.03
CA PRO A 238 0.52 -2.41 -7.45
C PRO A 238 0.50 -2.22 -8.98
N PRO A 239 -0.56 -1.59 -9.52
CA PRO A 239 -1.82 -1.38 -8.84
C PRO A 239 -2.56 -2.70 -8.61
N GLY A 240 -3.20 -2.85 -7.44
CA GLY A 240 -3.99 -4.03 -7.15
C GLY A 240 -5.36 -4.00 -7.83
N VAL A 241 -6.04 -5.16 -7.94
CA VAL A 241 -7.45 -5.26 -8.33
C VAL A 241 -8.24 -5.84 -7.16
N ARG A 242 -9.40 -5.29 -6.86
CA ARG A 242 -10.27 -5.76 -5.76
C ARG A 242 -11.75 -5.74 -6.21
N PRO A 243 -12.59 -6.57 -5.57
CA PRO A 243 -14.04 -6.54 -5.78
C PRO A 243 -14.65 -5.17 -5.54
#